data_689f5cb1ef5ac66b3032a23b7d6f8259
#
_entry.id   689f5cb1ef5ac66b3032a23b7d6f8259
#
_cell.length_a   1.000
_cell.length_b   1.000
_cell.length_c   1.000
_cell.angle_alpha   90.00
_cell.angle_beta   90.00
_cell.angle_gamma   90.00
#
_symmetry.space_group_name_H-M   'P 1'
#
loop_
_entity.id
_entity.type
_entity.pdbx_description
1 polymer ?
#
loop_
_entity_poly.entity_id
_entity_poly.type
_entity_poly.pdbx_seq_one_letter_code
_entity_poly.pdbx_strand_id
1 'polypeptide(L)'
;MITKTVNEFLTNSLPNLNIAVIGDVMVDRYVFGDVSRISPEAPVPVNRVSSVKEVLGGAGNVASNLANLDCHVYLGAVAGVDDHGRVLDNLLTADHIDTSGLIHDESRSTITKMRILGDRQQMMRLDFETITPITAAEEEQLISWLEELCQ
;
A
#
# COMPACT_ATOMS: atom_id res chain seq x y z
N MET A 1 18.23 11.09 -30.34
CA MET A 1 17.52 9.85 -30.76
C MET A 1 16.90 9.14 -29.56
N ILE A 2 17.67 8.80 -28.51
CA ILE A 2 17.17 8.10 -27.29
C ILE A 2 16.00 8.85 -26.62
N THR A 3 16.13 10.17 -26.39
CA THR A 3 15.10 11.00 -25.73
C THR A 3 13.76 11.00 -26.46
N LYS A 4 13.78 11.01 -27.81
CA LYS A 4 12.55 10.95 -28.60
C LYS A 4 11.84 9.60 -28.44
N THR A 5 12.59 8.50 -28.50
CA THR A 5 12.07 7.13 -28.31
C THR A 5 11.50 6.94 -26.89
N VAL A 6 12.17 7.45 -25.86
CA VAL A 6 11.67 7.41 -24.47
C VAL A 6 10.38 8.21 -24.34
N ASN A 7 10.32 9.44 -24.85
CA ASN A 7 9.09 10.24 -24.80
C ASN A 7 7.94 9.56 -25.55
N GLU A 8 8.18 9.00 -26.74
CA GLU A 8 7.18 8.26 -27.52
C GLU A 8 6.66 7.04 -26.74
N PHE A 9 7.54 6.31 -26.03
CA PHE A 9 7.14 5.19 -25.17
C PHE A 9 6.28 5.67 -24.01
N LEU A 10 6.71 6.70 -23.28
CA LEU A 10 5.96 7.25 -22.13
C LEU A 10 4.58 7.78 -22.51
N THR A 11 4.45 8.45 -23.67
CA THR A 11 3.19 9.06 -24.07
C THR A 11 2.24 8.16 -24.84
N ASN A 12 2.76 7.19 -25.59
CA ASN A 12 1.94 6.40 -26.52
C ASN A 12 1.84 4.92 -26.15
N SER A 13 2.79 4.39 -25.39
CA SER A 13 2.79 2.95 -25.07
C SER A 13 2.31 2.67 -23.65
N LEU A 14 2.79 3.42 -22.65
CA LEU A 14 2.41 3.18 -21.24
C LEU A 14 0.90 3.27 -21.00
N PRO A 15 0.14 4.26 -21.51
CA PRO A 15 -1.30 4.35 -21.29
C PRO A 15 -2.12 3.17 -21.86
N ASN A 16 -1.50 2.36 -22.71
CA ASN A 16 -2.15 1.18 -23.29
C ASN A 16 -1.72 -0.14 -22.66
N LEU A 17 -0.88 -0.08 -21.61
CA LEU A 17 -0.46 -1.29 -20.91
C LEU A 17 -1.45 -1.67 -19.82
N ASN A 18 -1.85 -2.93 -19.82
CA ASN A 18 -2.55 -3.58 -18.72
C ASN A 18 -1.51 -4.34 -17.89
N ILE A 19 -1.38 -4.00 -16.61
CA ILE A 19 -0.35 -4.55 -15.73
C ILE A 19 -0.99 -5.14 -14.48
N ALA A 20 -0.83 -6.44 -14.28
CA ALA A 20 -1.19 -7.10 -13.03
C ALA A 20 -0.03 -6.98 -12.03
N VAL A 21 -0.30 -6.49 -10.84
CA VAL A 21 0.62 -6.45 -9.70
C VAL A 21 0.11 -7.41 -8.65
N ILE A 22 0.93 -8.40 -8.27
CA ILE A 22 0.57 -9.40 -7.25
C ILE A 22 1.61 -9.34 -6.14
N GLY A 23 1.16 -9.31 -4.88
CA GLY A 23 2.04 -9.34 -3.73
C GLY A 23 1.43 -8.76 -2.46
N ASP A 24 2.27 -8.63 -1.44
CA ASP A 24 1.86 -8.06 -0.16
C ASP A 24 1.53 -6.58 -0.30
N VAL A 25 0.26 -6.24 -0.07
CA VAL A 25 -0.23 -4.87 -0.03
C VAL A 25 -0.26 -4.38 1.42
N MET A 26 0.05 -3.11 1.64
CA MET A 26 0.07 -2.55 2.99
C MET A 26 -0.20 -1.04 2.99
N VAL A 27 -0.51 -0.52 4.17
CA VAL A 27 -0.60 0.91 4.43
C VAL A 27 0.68 1.37 5.14
N ASP A 28 1.43 2.29 4.55
CA ASP A 28 2.48 3.03 5.21
C ASP A 28 1.88 4.28 5.87
N ARG A 29 1.86 4.31 7.21
CA ARG A 29 1.28 5.40 8.00
C ARG A 29 2.36 6.19 8.70
N TYR A 30 2.43 7.49 8.43
CA TYR A 30 3.39 8.42 9.01
C TYR A 30 2.67 9.34 10.00
N VAL A 31 3.09 9.28 11.26
CA VAL A 31 2.56 10.11 12.35
C VAL A 31 3.62 11.16 12.68
N PHE A 32 3.39 12.38 12.23
CA PHE A 32 4.29 13.51 12.46
C PHE A 32 3.92 14.24 13.76
N GLY A 33 4.92 14.68 14.50
CA GLY A 33 4.69 15.46 15.71
C GLY A 33 5.96 16.11 16.25
N ASP A 34 5.78 16.85 17.33
CA ASP A 34 6.85 17.56 18.05
C ASP A 34 7.08 16.90 19.41
N VAL A 35 8.36 16.74 19.76
CA VAL A 35 8.79 16.18 21.06
C VAL A 35 9.35 17.28 21.92
N SER A 36 8.55 17.78 22.87
CA SER A 36 8.92 18.90 23.73
C SER A 36 9.08 18.54 25.20
N ARG A 37 8.71 17.33 25.60
CA ARG A 37 8.76 16.89 27.01
C ARG A 37 8.92 15.38 27.12
N ILE A 38 9.39 14.94 28.30
CA ILE A 38 9.38 13.55 28.74
C ILE A 38 8.07 13.31 29.51
N SER A 39 7.52 12.10 29.42
CA SER A 39 6.32 11.70 30.15
C SER A 39 6.61 11.71 31.68
N PRO A 40 5.66 12.18 32.52
CA PRO A 40 5.78 12.04 33.96
C PRO A 40 5.56 10.60 34.45
N GLU A 41 4.99 9.72 33.62
CA GLU A 41 4.67 8.33 33.98
C GLU A 41 5.84 7.36 33.70
N ALA A 42 6.70 7.71 32.73
CA ALA A 42 7.85 6.89 32.35
C ALA A 42 8.91 7.76 31.61
N PRO A 43 10.19 7.37 31.59
CA PRO A 43 11.27 8.12 30.91
C PRO A 43 11.17 7.97 29.36
N VAL A 44 10.01 8.28 28.79
CA VAL A 44 9.75 8.22 27.36
C VAL A 44 9.35 9.58 26.82
N PRO A 45 9.76 9.95 25.59
CA PRO A 45 9.35 11.21 24.97
C PRO A 45 7.85 11.22 24.67
N VAL A 46 7.22 12.37 24.85
CA VAL A 46 5.82 12.60 24.44
C VAL A 46 5.85 13.26 23.08
N ASN A 47 5.37 12.55 22.07
CA ASN A 47 5.18 13.08 20.72
C ASN A 47 3.77 13.69 20.60
N ARG A 48 3.70 15.01 20.44
CA ARG A 48 2.44 15.73 20.19
C ARG A 48 2.16 15.70 18.69
N VAL A 49 1.22 14.85 18.29
CA VAL A 49 0.87 14.65 16.89
C VAL A 49 0.34 15.93 16.26
N SER A 50 0.94 16.33 15.15
CA SER A 50 0.53 17.48 14.32
C SER A 50 -0.20 17.06 13.06
N SER A 51 0.19 15.94 12.45
CA SER A 51 -0.47 15.40 11.25
C SER A 51 -0.23 13.90 11.11
N VAL A 52 -1.11 13.27 10.32
CA VAL A 52 -0.98 11.87 9.91
C VAL A 52 -1.06 11.83 8.38
N LYS A 53 -0.18 11.06 7.75
CA LYS A 53 -0.20 10.79 6.32
C LYS A 53 -0.21 9.28 6.11
N GLU A 54 -1.09 8.83 5.22
CA GLU A 54 -1.20 7.43 4.81
C GLU A 54 -0.93 7.31 3.32
N VAL A 55 -0.17 6.29 2.93
CA VAL A 55 0.16 6.01 1.53
C VAL A 55 0.19 4.51 1.31
N LEU A 56 0.03 4.10 0.07
CA LEU A 56 0.18 2.71 -0.35
C LEU A 56 1.62 2.25 -0.15
N GLY A 57 1.81 1.06 0.40
CA GLY A 57 3.09 0.40 0.59
C GLY A 57 3.12 -0.98 -0.07
N GLY A 58 4.30 -1.59 -0.18
CA GLY A 58 4.47 -2.90 -0.80
C GLY A 58 3.99 -2.94 -2.26
N ALA A 59 3.20 -3.97 -2.59
CA ALA A 59 2.59 -4.11 -3.92
C ALA A 59 1.71 -2.91 -4.28
N GLY A 60 1.01 -2.31 -3.29
CA GLY A 60 0.21 -1.10 -3.48
C GLY A 60 1.04 0.10 -3.96
N ASN A 61 2.25 0.30 -3.42
CA ASN A 61 3.14 1.36 -3.87
C ASN A 61 3.63 1.12 -5.32
N VAL A 62 3.86 -0.13 -5.70
CA VAL A 62 4.22 -0.48 -7.10
C VAL A 62 3.05 -0.16 -8.02
N ALA A 63 1.84 -0.58 -7.65
CA ALA A 63 0.61 -0.32 -8.39
C ALA A 63 0.36 1.18 -8.56
N SER A 64 0.49 1.96 -7.48
CA SER A 64 0.36 3.42 -7.48
C SER A 64 1.37 4.09 -8.43
N ASN A 65 2.64 3.68 -8.40
CA ASN A 65 3.64 4.22 -9.30
C ASN A 65 3.33 3.94 -10.77
N LEU A 66 2.82 2.74 -11.10
CA LEU A 66 2.43 2.38 -12.46
C LEU A 66 1.16 3.14 -12.91
N ALA A 67 0.17 3.29 -12.02
CA ALA A 67 -1.03 4.08 -12.30
C ALA A 67 -0.69 5.56 -12.55
N ASN A 68 0.25 6.12 -11.79
CA ASN A 68 0.77 7.48 -11.99
C ASN A 68 1.59 7.65 -13.30
N LEU A 69 1.93 6.55 -13.97
CA LEU A 69 2.49 6.53 -15.33
C LEU A 69 1.41 6.29 -16.40
N ASP A 70 0.14 6.46 -16.02
CA ASP A 70 -1.06 6.27 -16.86
C ASP A 70 -1.28 4.81 -17.34
N CYS A 71 -0.65 3.82 -16.71
CA CYS A 71 -0.95 2.41 -16.98
C CYS A 71 -2.30 1.98 -16.40
N HIS A 72 -2.97 1.02 -17.03
CA HIS A 72 -4.10 0.31 -16.42
C HIS A 72 -3.56 -0.76 -15.46
N VAL A 73 -3.81 -0.60 -14.17
CA VAL A 73 -3.22 -1.45 -13.13
C VAL A 73 -4.30 -2.26 -12.42
N TYR A 74 -4.06 -3.56 -12.32
CA TYR A 74 -4.87 -4.54 -11.61
C TYR A 74 -4.08 -5.09 -10.42
N LEU A 75 -4.66 -5.08 -9.22
CA LEU A 75 -3.98 -5.52 -8.01
C LEU A 75 -4.57 -6.84 -7.49
N GLY A 76 -3.72 -7.86 -7.41
CA GLY A 76 -3.99 -9.13 -6.72
C GLY A 76 -3.26 -9.17 -5.38
N ALA A 77 -4.00 -9.20 -4.27
CA ALA A 77 -3.45 -9.19 -2.93
C ALA A 77 -4.46 -9.72 -1.91
N VAL A 78 -4.02 -9.91 -0.67
CA VAL A 78 -4.90 -10.21 0.47
C VAL A 78 -4.78 -9.12 1.52
N ALA A 79 -5.91 -8.60 2.00
CA ALA A 79 -6.01 -7.59 3.05
C ALA A 79 -6.98 -8.04 4.15
N GLY A 80 -6.92 -7.43 5.32
CA GLY A 80 -7.87 -7.67 6.41
C GLY A 80 -9.18 -6.90 6.25
N VAL A 81 -10.21 -7.35 7.00
CA VAL A 81 -11.49 -6.64 7.16
C VAL A 81 -11.42 -5.79 8.42
N ASP A 82 -10.66 -4.69 8.37
CA ASP A 82 -10.44 -3.79 9.51
C ASP A 82 -10.40 -2.31 9.08
N ASP A 83 -10.13 -1.41 10.03
CA ASP A 83 -10.05 0.02 9.75
C ASP A 83 -8.92 0.37 8.78
N HIS A 84 -7.82 -0.37 8.84
CA HIS A 84 -6.70 -0.19 7.93
C HIS A 84 -7.01 -0.72 6.52
N GLY A 85 -7.83 -1.79 6.40
CA GLY A 85 -8.36 -2.28 5.13
C GLY A 85 -9.22 -1.22 4.43
N ARG A 86 -10.09 -0.53 5.19
CA ARG A 86 -10.87 0.59 4.62
C ARG A 86 -9.99 1.75 4.14
N VAL A 87 -8.91 2.07 4.86
CA VAL A 87 -7.93 3.07 4.42
C VAL A 87 -7.25 2.62 3.14
N LEU A 88 -6.83 1.35 3.07
CA LEU A 88 -6.23 0.75 1.88
C LEU A 88 -7.14 0.87 0.66
N ASP A 89 -8.41 0.46 0.79
CA ASP A 89 -9.41 0.53 -0.29
C ASP A 89 -9.59 1.96 -0.81
N ASN A 90 -9.64 2.95 0.09
CA ASN A 90 -9.76 4.35 -0.28
C ASN A 90 -8.54 4.85 -1.06
N LEU A 91 -7.33 4.45 -0.64
CA LEU A 91 -6.08 4.83 -1.31
C LEU A 91 -6.00 4.19 -2.71
N LEU A 92 -6.34 2.90 -2.84
CA LEU A 92 -6.37 2.19 -4.13
C LEU A 92 -7.38 2.82 -5.10
N THR A 93 -8.58 3.16 -4.59
CA THR A 93 -9.62 3.83 -5.36
C THR A 93 -9.17 5.23 -5.83
N ALA A 94 -8.49 5.98 -4.95
CA ALA A 94 -7.98 7.32 -5.29
C ALA A 94 -6.94 7.30 -6.41
N ASP A 95 -6.14 6.23 -6.49
CA ASP A 95 -5.13 6.02 -7.53
C ASP A 95 -5.69 5.28 -8.76
N HIS A 96 -7.01 5.04 -8.83
CA HIS A 96 -7.70 4.36 -9.95
C HIS A 96 -7.16 2.94 -10.25
N ILE A 97 -6.71 2.23 -9.22
CA ILE A 97 -6.23 0.86 -9.32
C ILE A 97 -7.43 -0.10 -9.30
N ASP A 98 -7.47 -1.04 -10.25
CA ASP A 98 -8.48 -2.10 -10.25
C ASP A 98 -8.18 -3.10 -9.13
N THR A 99 -9.14 -3.29 -8.26
CA THR A 99 -9.05 -4.15 -7.06
C THR A 99 -9.83 -5.45 -7.19
N SER A 100 -10.18 -5.88 -8.40
CA SER A 100 -10.93 -7.13 -8.65
C SER A 100 -10.20 -8.38 -8.14
N GLY A 101 -8.86 -8.32 -7.99
CA GLY A 101 -8.04 -9.37 -7.37
C GLY A 101 -7.72 -9.16 -5.90
N LEU A 102 -8.33 -8.17 -5.22
CA LEU A 102 -8.12 -7.93 -3.79
C LEU A 102 -9.06 -8.78 -2.96
N ILE A 103 -8.49 -9.71 -2.20
CA ILE A 103 -9.23 -10.60 -1.29
C ILE A 103 -9.24 -9.96 0.09
N HIS A 104 -10.43 -9.90 0.72
CA HIS A 104 -10.59 -9.47 2.10
C HIS A 104 -10.80 -10.69 3.02
N ASP A 105 -9.91 -10.88 4.00
CA ASP A 105 -9.91 -11.99 4.96
C ASP A 105 -10.11 -11.45 6.39
N GLU A 106 -11.20 -11.88 7.05
CA GLU A 106 -11.54 -11.51 8.42
C GLU A 106 -10.55 -12.07 9.47
N SER A 107 -9.79 -13.10 9.10
CA SER A 107 -8.88 -13.77 10.02
C SER A 107 -7.52 -13.10 10.14
N ARG A 108 -7.22 -12.10 9.32
CA ARG A 108 -5.94 -11.38 9.33
C ARG A 108 -6.10 -9.87 9.47
N SER A 109 -5.05 -9.25 9.98
CA SER A 109 -4.96 -7.78 9.99
C SER A 109 -4.41 -7.27 8.66
N THR A 110 -4.94 -6.15 8.17
CA THR A 110 -4.31 -5.41 7.05
C THR A 110 -2.92 -4.95 7.47
N ILE A 111 -1.92 -5.31 6.68
CA ILE A 111 -0.54 -4.94 6.96
C ILE A 111 -0.43 -3.41 7.04
N THR A 112 0.01 -2.91 8.18
CA THR A 112 0.21 -1.47 8.39
C THR A 112 1.54 -1.21 9.07
N LYS A 113 2.36 -0.39 8.45
CA LYS A 113 3.66 0.03 9.00
C LYS A 113 3.59 1.48 9.44
N MET A 114 3.33 1.68 10.74
CA MET A 114 3.19 3.01 11.32
C MET A 114 4.55 3.54 11.79
N ARG A 115 4.98 4.66 11.24
CA ARG A 115 6.22 5.35 11.59
C ARG A 115 5.90 6.61 12.39
N ILE A 116 6.41 6.65 13.61
CA ILE A 116 6.30 7.81 14.50
C ILE A 116 7.51 8.71 14.28
N LEU A 117 7.26 9.94 13.84
CA LEU A 117 8.29 10.94 13.58
C LEU A 117 8.14 12.10 14.57
N GLY A 118 9.23 12.40 15.28
CA GLY A 118 9.35 13.57 16.16
C GLY A 118 10.48 14.46 15.64
N ASP A 119 10.24 15.76 15.46
CA ASP A 119 11.24 16.75 15.04
C ASP A 119 12.09 16.32 13.82
N ARG A 120 11.48 15.69 12.81
CA ARG A 120 12.09 15.15 11.57
C ARG A 120 12.90 13.85 11.74
N GLN A 121 12.89 13.23 12.91
CA GLN A 121 13.54 11.94 13.15
C GLN A 121 12.50 10.84 13.37
N GLN A 122 12.71 9.68 12.77
CA GLN A 122 11.90 8.52 13.07
C GLN A 122 12.28 7.99 14.45
N MET A 123 11.31 7.98 15.36
CA MET A 123 11.48 7.54 16.75
C MET A 123 11.15 6.06 16.93
N MET A 124 10.11 5.60 16.23
CA MET A 124 9.59 4.24 16.39
C MET A 124 8.87 3.81 15.11
N ARG A 125 8.82 2.50 14.86
CA ARG A 125 7.92 1.88 13.90
C ARG A 125 7.07 0.83 14.60
N LEU A 126 5.78 0.86 14.36
CA LEU A 126 4.81 -0.14 14.81
C LEU A 126 4.33 -0.90 13.58
N ASP A 127 4.46 -2.22 13.60
CA ASP A 127 4.04 -3.10 12.53
C ASP A 127 2.79 -3.87 12.99
N PHE A 128 1.68 -3.65 12.27
CA PHE A 128 0.44 -4.40 12.42
C PHE A 128 0.41 -5.38 11.26
N GLU A 129 0.61 -6.65 11.55
CA GLU A 129 0.65 -7.69 10.52
C GLU A 129 0.35 -9.07 11.11
N THR A 130 -0.24 -9.93 10.31
CA THR A 130 -0.40 -11.35 10.60
C THR A 130 0.64 -12.11 9.78
N ILE A 131 1.65 -12.68 10.47
CA ILE A 131 2.80 -13.36 9.84
C ILE A 131 2.42 -14.82 9.52
N THR A 132 1.36 -15.02 8.74
CA THR A 132 0.98 -16.33 8.23
C THR A 132 0.89 -16.27 6.71
N PRO A 133 1.33 -17.33 6.01
CA PRO A 133 1.08 -17.44 4.59
C PRO A 133 -0.41 -17.28 4.26
N ILE A 134 -0.71 -16.90 3.03
CA ILE A 134 -2.08 -16.99 2.52
C ILE A 134 -2.52 -18.46 2.51
N THR A 135 -3.82 -18.70 2.61
CA THR A 135 -4.39 -20.03 2.56
C THR A 135 -4.37 -20.60 1.12
N ALA A 136 -4.45 -21.92 0.98
CA ALA A 136 -4.54 -22.53 -0.35
C ALA A 136 -5.78 -22.04 -1.14
N ALA A 137 -6.87 -21.69 -0.44
CA ALA A 137 -8.08 -21.17 -1.09
C ALA A 137 -7.87 -19.75 -1.62
N GLU A 138 -7.17 -18.88 -0.87
CA GLU A 138 -6.80 -17.53 -1.33
C GLU A 138 -5.80 -17.59 -2.50
N GLU A 139 -4.83 -18.51 -2.43
CA GLU A 139 -3.89 -18.75 -3.53
C GLU A 139 -4.62 -19.18 -4.81
N GLU A 140 -5.53 -20.15 -4.72
CA GLU A 140 -6.34 -20.62 -5.85
C GLU A 140 -7.23 -19.49 -6.43
N GLN A 141 -7.81 -18.66 -5.55
CA GLN A 141 -8.61 -17.51 -5.97
C GLN A 141 -7.77 -16.47 -6.74
N LEU A 142 -6.57 -16.16 -6.26
CA LEU A 142 -5.65 -15.25 -6.95
C LEU A 142 -5.18 -15.79 -8.29
N ILE A 143 -4.89 -17.10 -8.36
CA ILE A 143 -4.50 -17.76 -9.62
C ILE A 143 -5.66 -17.71 -10.62
N SER A 144 -6.87 -18.07 -10.21
CA SER A 144 -8.06 -18.05 -11.07
C SER A 144 -8.35 -16.65 -11.60
N TRP A 145 -8.28 -15.63 -10.72
CA TRP A 145 -8.42 -14.24 -11.13
C TRP A 145 -7.37 -13.83 -12.17
N LEU A 146 -6.10 -14.22 -11.97
CA LEU A 146 -5.03 -13.89 -12.93
C LEU A 146 -5.24 -14.59 -14.28
N GLU A 147 -5.69 -15.84 -14.28
CA GLU A 147 -5.99 -16.58 -15.51
C GLU A 147 -7.15 -15.93 -16.29
N GLU A 148 -8.19 -15.45 -15.60
CA GLU A 148 -9.29 -14.71 -16.22
C GLU A 148 -8.82 -13.36 -16.81
N LEU A 149 -7.95 -12.66 -16.09
CA LEU A 149 -7.40 -11.37 -16.54
C LEU A 149 -6.53 -11.50 -17.79
N CYS A 150 -5.89 -12.64 -18.02
CA CYS A 150 -5.00 -12.89 -19.15
C CYS A 150 -5.72 -13.41 -20.42
N GLN A 151 -7.06 -13.59 -20.40
CA GLN A 151 -7.87 -14.02 -21.55
C GLN A 151 -8.32 -12.84 -22.40
#